data_3ff3b8b9d5c43ce0845ef42312d7655f
#
_entry.id   3ff3b8b9d5c43ce0845ef42312d7655f
#
_cell.length_a   1.000
_cell.length_b   1.000
_cell.length_c   1.000
_cell.angle_alpha   90.00
_cell.angle_beta   90.00
_cell.angle_gamma   90.00
#
_symmetry.space_group_name_H-M   'P 1'
#
loop_
_entity.id
_entity.type
_entity.pdbx_description
1 polymer ?
#
loop_
_entity_poly.entity_id
_entity_poly.type
_entity_poly.pdbx_seq_one_letter_code
_entity_poly.pdbx_strand_id
1 'polypeptide(L)'
;MRFGVGMYSAQRPPGSPFTHRELYDDMLRQARLAEDVSLDSFWIAEHHFAGDGYAAAVIPVCAAVLGATHRLIAGTSVAIASFYNPLRLAEDAIALDLLSGGRFVLGLGTAYRPEEFAGMGIEPETDEARLDEVVDILERAFTGEPFSYRGRFYGIPQVTVTPPPFTDGGPPIMLAGDGVADRDALRAGARGKRYMVDPSLPLDEVTRLVALYDRAYKGREQLDLPLFNYGFVSDDADPWAEMREGFTYLRQTYDRWGGRPVRDVRRENHRLVLGDRQAVVREVLAYHHQFGDRLHFILRVNYPGQDPSRSDRAVELWGDVASMVRREIGRSA
;
A
#
# COMPACT_ATOMS: atom_id res chain seq x y z
N MET A 1 6.08 0.86 -17.05
CA MET A 1 4.86 0.80 -16.21
C MET A 1 4.80 -0.52 -15.45
N ARG A 2 4.37 -0.52 -14.17
CA ARG A 2 4.18 -1.71 -13.31
C ARG A 2 2.72 -1.88 -12.92
N PHE A 3 2.36 -3.12 -12.54
CA PHE A 3 1.01 -3.49 -12.12
C PHE A 3 1.04 -4.26 -10.81
N GLY A 4 0.13 -3.95 -9.90
CA GLY A 4 0.05 -4.64 -8.62
C GLY A 4 -1.37 -4.87 -8.15
N VAL A 5 -1.50 -5.69 -7.13
CA VAL A 5 -2.72 -5.82 -6.32
C VAL A 5 -2.44 -5.39 -4.89
N GLY A 6 -3.42 -4.84 -4.20
CA GLY A 6 -3.07 -4.33 -2.90
C GLY A 6 -4.18 -3.89 -1.99
N MET A 7 -3.70 -3.34 -0.88
CA MET A 7 -4.48 -2.95 0.27
C MET A 7 -5.25 -4.14 0.88
N TYR A 8 -4.57 -5.33 0.89
CA TYR A 8 -5.14 -6.49 1.55
C TYR A 8 -5.26 -6.26 3.05
N SER A 9 -6.41 -6.61 3.61
CA SER A 9 -6.75 -6.29 5.00
C SER A 9 -7.12 -7.49 5.86
N ALA A 10 -7.39 -8.65 5.27
CA ALA A 10 -7.84 -9.87 5.96
C ALA A 10 -9.08 -9.69 6.87
N GLN A 11 -9.90 -8.67 6.61
CA GLN A 11 -11.07 -8.35 7.41
C GLN A 11 -12.14 -9.45 7.29
N ARG A 12 -12.70 -9.81 8.44
CA ARG A 12 -13.80 -10.75 8.57
C ARG A 12 -15.08 -10.03 9.01
N PRO A 13 -15.95 -9.61 8.08
CA PRO A 13 -17.22 -8.99 8.44
C PRO A 13 -18.08 -9.90 9.34
N PRO A 14 -19.00 -9.33 10.15
CA PRO A 14 -19.97 -10.12 10.88
C PRO A 14 -20.76 -11.05 9.94
N GLY A 15 -20.90 -12.31 10.34
CA GLY A 15 -21.58 -13.31 9.50
C GLY A 15 -20.74 -13.93 8.39
N SER A 16 -19.49 -13.51 8.19
CA SER A 16 -18.59 -14.14 7.23
C SER A 16 -18.44 -15.66 7.53
N PRO A 17 -18.56 -16.52 6.52
CA PRO A 17 -18.37 -17.95 6.70
C PRO A 17 -16.89 -18.34 6.90
N PHE A 18 -15.97 -17.46 6.56
CA PHE A 18 -14.52 -17.71 6.60
C PHE A 18 -13.94 -17.44 7.98
N THR A 19 -12.98 -18.25 8.41
CA THR A 19 -12.16 -18.03 9.60
C THR A 19 -11.02 -17.03 9.29
N HIS A 20 -10.43 -16.41 10.32
CA HIS A 20 -9.24 -15.58 10.11
C HIS A 20 -8.07 -16.35 9.49
N ARG A 21 -7.89 -17.63 9.85
CA ARG A 21 -6.86 -18.48 9.25
C ARG A 21 -7.07 -18.60 7.74
N GLU A 22 -8.28 -18.94 7.30
CA GLU A 22 -8.59 -19.05 5.86
C GLU A 22 -8.35 -17.74 5.12
N LEU A 23 -8.65 -16.58 5.72
CA LEU A 23 -8.37 -15.28 5.10
C LEU A 23 -6.86 -14.99 4.94
N TYR A 24 -6.02 -15.43 5.89
CA TYR A 24 -4.57 -15.33 5.74
C TYR A 24 -4.02 -16.35 4.73
N ASP A 25 -4.51 -17.59 4.73
CA ASP A 25 -4.16 -18.60 3.72
C ASP A 25 -4.55 -18.12 2.32
N ASP A 26 -5.73 -17.49 2.19
CA ASP A 26 -6.22 -16.88 0.94
C ASP A 26 -5.32 -15.72 0.45
N MET A 27 -4.89 -14.86 1.35
CA MET A 27 -3.96 -13.78 1.03
C MET A 27 -2.66 -14.31 0.41
N LEU A 28 -2.07 -15.37 1.00
CA LEU A 28 -0.85 -16.00 0.46
C LEU A 28 -1.10 -16.70 -0.87
N ARG A 29 -2.26 -17.32 -1.05
CA ARG A 29 -2.66 -17.92 -2.31
C ARG A 29 -2.82 -16.88 -3.41
N GLN A 30 -3.46 -15.75 -3.11
CA GLN A 30 -3.62 -14.66 -4.07
C GLN A 30 -2.30 -13.96 -4.40
N ALA A 31 -1.34 -13.91 -3.47
CA ALA A 31 0.00 -13.41 -3.77
C ALA A 31 0.72 -14.30 -4.81
N ARG A 32 0.62 -15.64 -4.68
CA ARG A 32 1.14 -16.56 -5.69
C ARG A 32 0.43 -16.39 -7.03
N LEU A 33 -0.90 -16.33 -7.02
CA LEU A 33 -1.68 -16.09 -8.23
C LEU A 33 -1.30 -14.79 -8.93
N ALA A 34 -1.09 -13.71 -8.18
CA ALA A 34 -0.63 -12.43 -8.72
C ALA A 34 0.73 -12.57 -9.44
N GLU A 35 1.65 -13.35 -8.86
CA GLU A 35 2.92 -13.66 -9.52
C GLU A 35 2.74 -14.52 -10.77
N ASP A 36 1.87 -15.53 -10.73
CA ASP A 36 1.61 -16.45 -11.84
C ASP A 36 1.03 -15.72 -13.05
N VAL A 37 0.16 -14.73 -12.81
CA VAL A 37 -0.40 -13.86 -13.87
C VAL A 37 0.48 -12.65 -14.20
N SER A 38 1.75 -12.67 -13.76
CA SER A 38 2.77 -11.65 -14.09
C SER A 38 2.44 -10.24 -13.62
N LEU A 39 1.79 -10.10 -12.48
CA LEU A 39 1.74 -8.84 -11.75
C LEU A 39 3.07 -8.60 -11.03
N ASP A 40 3.38 -7.34 -10.74
CA ASP A 40 4.70 -6.93 -10.23
C ASP A 40 4.73 -6.79 -8.71
N SER A 41 3.56 -6.59 -8.05
CA SER A 41 3.55 -6.28 -6.62
C SER A 41 2.27 -6.68 -5.88
N PHE A 42 2.44 -6.85 -4.56
CA PHE A 42 1.39 -7.19 -3.60
C PHE A 42 1.50 -6.31 -2.34
N TRP A 43 0.39 -5.69 -1.90
CA TRP A 43 0.42 -4.68 -0.84
C TRP A 43 -0.56 -5.00 0.28
N ILE A 44 -0.09 -4.82 1.53
CA ILE A 44 -0.83 -5.13 2.75
C ILE A 44 -1.05 -3.86 3.56
N ALA A 45 -2.29 -3.64 4.02
CA ALA A 45 -2.68 -2.50 4.83
C ALA A 45 -2.76 -2.88 6.32
N GLU A 46 -2.39 -1.94 7.22
CA GLU A 46 -2.34 -2.12 8.66
C GLU A 46 -3.45 -1.35 9.38
N HIS A 47 -4.14 -2.03 10.29
CA HIS A 47 -4.94 -1.42 11.34
C HIS A 47 -4.95 -2.31 12.58
N HIS A 48 -5.04 -1.70 13.76
CA HIS A 48 -4.99 -2.40 15.04
C HIS A 48 -6.33 -2.37 15.78
N PHE A 49 -6.53 -3.34 16.67
CA PHE A 49 -7.68 -3.44 17.56
C PHE A 49 -9.04 -3.37 16.82
N ALA A 50 -9.06 -3.76 15.56
CA ALA A 50 -10.28 -3.85 14.77
C ALA A 50 -11.03 -5.14 15.11
N GLY A 51 -12.32 -5.03 15.45
CA GLY A 51 -13.14 -6.18 15.86
C GLY A 51 -13.39 -7.22 14.74
N ASP A 52 -13.10 -6.85 13.50
CA ASP A 52 -13.18 -7.73 12.32
C ASP A 52 -11.82 -8.37 11.96
N GLY A 53 -10.78 -8.17 12.78
CA GLY A 53 -9.48 -8.78 12.59
C GLY A 53 -8.68 -8.23 11.41
N TYR A 54 -8.85 -6.94 11.09
CA TYR A 54 -7.98 -6.26 10.12
C TYR A 54 -6.50 -6.58 10.38
N ALA A 55 -5.72 -6.81 9.33
CA ALA A 55 -4.32 -7.19 9.46
C ALA A 55 -3.53 -6.14 10.28
N ALA A 56 -2.99 -6.59 11.41
CA ALA A 56 -2.26 -5.71 12.32
C ALA A 56 -0.73 -5.90 12.24
N ALA A 57 -0.28 -7.09 11.82
CA ALA A 57 1.14 -7.45 11.80
C ALA A 57 1.63 -7.54 10.34
N VAL A 58 1.72 -6.41 9.65
CA VAL A 58 2.01 -6.36 8.21
C VAL A 58 3.42 -6.81 7.85
N ILE A 59 4.41 -6.60 8.73
CA ILE A 59 5.79 -7.03 8.48
C ILE A 59 5.91 -8.57 8.40
N PRO A 60 5.38 -9.36 9.37
CA PRO A 60 5.33 -10.82 9.25
C PRO A 60 4.54 -11.32 8.02
N VAL A 61 3.46 -10.61 7.65
CA VAL A 61 2.68 -10.96 6.46
C VAL A 61 3.49 -10.71 5.18
N CYS A 62 4.20 -9.58 5.08
CA CYS A 62 5.13 -9.33 3.97
C CYS A 62 6.22 -10.42 3.89
N ALA A 63 6.77 -10.86 5.04
CA ALA A 63 7.74 -11.96 5.07
C ALA A 63 7.16 -13.25 4.48
N ALA A 64 5.93 -13.59 4.84
CA ALA A 64 5.26 -14.79 4.31
C ALA A 64 4.99 -14.67 2.80
N VAL A 65 4.55 -13.51 2.31
CA VAL A 65 4.34 -13.24 0.87
C VAL A 65 5.66 -13.36 0.10
N LEU A 66 6.73 -12.71 0.59
CA LEU A 66 8.05 -12.76 -0.04
C LEU A 66 8.64 -14.17 -0.07
N GLY A 67 8.42 -14.95 1.01
CA GLY A 67 8.83 -16.36 1.08
C GLY A 67 7.99 -17.30 0.20
N ALA A 68 6.77 -16.91 -0.13
CA ALA A 68 5.86 -17.69 -0.98
C ALA A 68 5.97 -17.35 -2.48
N THR A 69 6.74 -16.32 -2.85
CA THR A 69 6.89 -15.79 -4.21
C THR A 69 8.37 -15.56 -4.56
N HIS A 70 8.71 -15.47 -5.85
CA HIS A 70 10.10 -15.38 -6.33
C HIS A 70 10.44 -14.07 -7.03
N ARG A 71 9.46 -13.37 -7.60
CA ARG A 71 9.62 -12.14 -8.38
C ARG A 71 8.79 -10.98 -7.83
N LEU A 72 7.69 -11.31 -7.14
CA LEU A 72 6.72 -10.33 -6.68
C LEU A 72 7.34 -9.40 -5.63
N ILE A 73 7.17 -8.11 -5.81
CA ILE A 73 7.46 -7.11 -4.79
C ILE A 73 6.36 -7.20 -3.73
N ALA A 74 6.72 -7.23 -2.45
CA ALA A 74 5.75 -7.06 -1.37
C ALA A 74 6.01 -5.78 -0.61
N GLY A 75 4.95 -5.08 -0.22
CA GLY A 75 5.09 -3.84 0.53
C GLY A 75 3.93 -3.57 1.48
N THR A 76 4.19 -2.68 2.42
CA THR A 76 3.16 -2.17 3.32
C THR A 76 2.47 -0.94 2.71
N SER A 77 1.14 -0.86 2.84
CA SER A 77 0.33 0.25 2.32
C SER A 77 -0.72 0.71 3.34
N VAL A 78 -0.30 1.17 4.51
CA VAL A 78 1.07 1.39 4.99
C VAL A 78 1.28 0.75 6.35
N ALA A 79 2.53 0.67 6.84
CA ALA A 79 2.83 0.44 8.26
C ALA A 79 2.74 1.78 9.01
N ILE A 80 2.12 1.77 10.19
CA ILE A 80 1.92 2.99 10.99
C ILE A 80 3.21 3.28 11.78
N ALA A 81 4.00 4.23 11.30
CA ALA A 81 5.38 4.43 11.73
C ALA A 81 5.55 4.62 13.23
N SER A 82 4.67 5.39 13.88
CA SER A 82 4.76 5.70 15.31
C SER A 82 4.51 4.51 16.24
N PHE A 83 3.95 3.43 15.73
CA PHE A 83 3.66 2.21 16.50
C PHE A 83 4.83 1.25 16.57
N TYR A 84 5.93 1.55 15.87
CA TYR A 84 7.13 0.73 15.84
C TYR A 84 8.28 1.38 16.61
N ASN A 85 9.10 0.55 17.25
CA ASN A 85 10.45 0.97 17.61
C ASN A 85 11.27 1.10 16.31
N PRO A 86 11.88 2.28 16.02
CA PRO A 86 12.52 2.52 14.73
C PRO A 86 13.73 1.63 14.45
N LEU A 87 14.51 1.24 15.49
CA LEU A 87 15.63 0.31 15.32
C LEU A 87 15.12 -1.10 15.00
N ARG A 88 14.07 -1.56 15.69
CA ARG A 88 13.48 -2.86 15.42
C ARG A 88 12.88 -2.91 14.01
N LEU A 89 12.19 -1.84 13.61
CA LEU A 89 11.66 -1.72 12.25
C LEU A 89 12.77 -1.73 11.19
N ALA A 90 13.91 -1.09 11.47
CA ALA A 90 15.09 -1.13 10.59
C ALA A 90 15.62 -2.56 10.43
N GLU A 91 15.80 -3.29 11.55
CA GLU A 91 16.24 -4.69 11.53
C GLU A 91 15.28 -5.59 10.75
N ASP A 92 13.98 -5.46 10.99
CA ASP A 92 12.95 -6.24 10.29
C ASP A 92 12.93 -5.91 8.78
N ALA A 93 13.03 -4.63 8.41
CA ALA A 93 13.06 -4.21 7.02
C ALA A 93 14.32 -4.70 6.27
N ILE A 94 15.49 -4.63 6.92
CA ILE A 94 16.75 -5.18 6.38
C ILE A 94 16.65 -6.71 6.22
N ALA A 95 16.08 -7.40 7.22
CA ALA A 95 15.89 -8.85 7.11
C ALA A 95 15.02 -9.24 5.92
N LEU A 96 13.93 -8.50 5.68
CA LEU A 96 13.05 -8.73 4.51
C LEU A 96 13.75 -8.41 3.19
N ASP A 97 14.56 -7.35 3.16
CA ASP A 97 15.35 -6.96 2.00
C ASP A 97 16.36 -8.07 1.62
N LEU A 98 17.11 -8.57 2.61
CA LEU A 98 18.05 -9.68 2.43
C LEU A 98 17.36 -10.98 2.02
N LEU A 99 16.31 -11.40 2.70
CA LEU A 99 15.58 -12.64 2.43
C LEU A 99 14.92 -12.63 1.04
N SER A 100 14.49 -11.47 0.58
CA SER A 100 13.81 -11.32 -0.70
C SER A 100 14.74 -10.97 -1.87
N GLY A 101 15.99 -10.58 -1.61
CA GLY A 101 16.88 -10.04 -2.64
C GLY A 101 16.38 -8.71 -3.21
N GLY A 102 15.96 -7.77 -2.33
CA GLY A 102 15.55 -6.43 -2.73
C GLY A 102 14.08 -6.27 -3.16
N ARG A 103 13.21 -7.24 -2.86
CA ARG A 103 11.78 -7.19 -3.26
C ARG A 103 10.84 -6.61 -2.21
N PHE A 104 11.36 -6.09 -1.10
CA PHE A 104 10.55 -5.46 -0.06
C PHE A 104 10.47 -3.95 -0.25
N VAL A 105 9.28 -3.36 -0.05
CA VAL A 105 9.07 -1.90 0.00
C VAL A 105 8.40 -1.54 1.32
N LEU A 106 9.04 -0.67 2.09
CA LEU A 106 8.51 -0.20 3.37
C LEU A 106 7.66 1.06 3.15
N GLY A 107 6.35 0.88 3.03
CA GLY A 107 5.38 1.98 3.06
C GLY A 107 5.11 2.39 4.51
N LEU A 108 5.28 3.66 4.81
CA LEU A 108 5.09 4.26 6.14
C LEU A 108 4.04 5.37 6.08
N GLY A 109 3.22 5.45 7.11
CA GLY A 109 2.21 6.49 7.24
C GLY A 109 1.88 6.79 8.70
N THR A 110 0.87 7.64 8.87
CA THR A 110 0.31 8.05 10.15
C THR A 110 -0.97 7.28 10.47
N ALA A 111 -1.31 7.20 11.75
CA ALA A 111 -2.59 6.69 12.23
C ALA A 111 -3.67 7.77 12.20
N TYR A 112 -4.93 7.36 12.42
CA TYR A 112 -6.05 8.29 12.57
C TYR A 112 -7.12 7.80 13.54
N ARG A 113 -7.00 6.54 14.03
CA ARG A 113 -7.99 5.94 14.92
C ARG A 113 -7.64 6.20 16.40
N PRO A 114 -8.53 6.82 17.19
CA PRO A 114 -8.29 7.06 18.62
C PRO A 114 -7.96 5.80 19.43
N GLU A 115 -8.59 4.66 19.08
CA GLU A 115 -8.36 3.39 19.76
C GLU A 115 -6.95 2.85 19.51
N GLU A 116 -6.39 3.08 18.32
CA GLU A 116 -5.02 2.69 17.96
C GLU A 116 -4.01 3.50 18.77
N PHE A 117 -4.17 4.81 18.80
CA PHE A 117 -3.32 5.70 19.60
C PHE A 117 -3.36 5.34 21.09
N ALA A 118 -4.55 5.14 21.64
CA ALA A 118 -4.72 4.77 23.04
C ALA A 118 -4.09 3.40 23.36
N GLY A 119 -4.33 2.41 22.49
CA GLY A 119 -3.79 1.06 22.67
C GLY A 119 -2.27 0.96 22.52
N MET A 120 -1.68 1.81 21.69
CA MET A 120 -0.22 1.89 21.47
C MET A 120 0.48 2.89 22.40
N GLY A 121 -0.27 3.68 23.18
CA GLY A 121 0.29 4.67 24.10
C GLY A 121 0.96 5.85 23.38
N ILE A 122 0.44 6.24 22.23
CA ILE A 122 0.95 7.35 21.42
C ILE A 122 -0.02 8.52 21.49
N GLU A 123 0.50 9.72 21.77
CA GLU A 123 -0.27 10.95 21.68
C GLU A 123 -0.51 11.33 20.22
N PRO A 124 -1.77 11.48 19.74
CA PRO A 124 -2.09 11.72 18.34
C PRO A 124 -1.35 12.91 17.72
N GLU A 125 -1.18 13.99 18.47
CA GLU A 125 -0.53 15.22 18.01
C GLU A 125 0.98 15.05 17.76
N THR A 126 1.55 13.92 18.20
CA THR A 126 2.98 13.61 18.00
C THR A 126 3.23 12.72 16.81
N ASP A 127 2.20 12.12 16.22
CA ASP A 127 2.31 11.03 15.25
C ASP A 127 3.14 11.41 14.01
N GLU A 128 2.83 12.55 13.40
CA GLU A 128 3.56 13.03 12.23
C GLU A 128 5.03 13.35 12.51
N ALA A 129 5.31 13.98 13.66
CA ALA A 129 6.67 14.28 14.03
C ALA A 129 7.45 13.00 14.39
N ARG A 130 6.76 11.97 14.90
CA ARG A 130 7.34 10.64 15.08
C ARG A 130 7.64 9.96 13.75
N LEU A 131 6.74 10.05 12.76
CA LEU A 131 7.00 9.55 11.40
C LEU A 131 8.28 10.15 10.83
N ASP A 132 8.46 11.47 10.98
CA ASP A 132 9.67 12.15 10.50
C ASP A 132 10.95 11.61 11.18
N GLU A 133 10.93 11.45 12.51
CA GLU A 133 12.09 10.89 13.25
C GLU A 133 12.33 9.41 12.91
N VAL A 134 11.27 8.61 12.72
CA VAL A 134 11.39 7.22 12.30
C VAL A 134 12.09 7.13 10.95
N VAL A 135 11.68 7.95 9.96
CA VAL A 135 12.33 7.97 8.64
C VAL A 135 13.79 8.37 8.75
N ASP A 136 14.12 9.40 9.55
CA ASP A 136 15.52 9.83 9.78
C ASP A 136 16.38 8.71 10.38
N ILE A 137 15.82 7.94 11.31
CA ILE A 137 16.53 6.82 11.97
C ILE A 137 16.72 5.66 10.99
N LEU A 138 15.69 5.32 10.20
CA LEU A 138 15.76 4.28 9.18
C LEU A 138 16.83 4.60 8.13
N GLU A 139 16.86 5.84 7.62
CA GLU A 139 17.86 6.27 6.66
C GLU A 139 19.29 6.12 7.18
N ARG A 140 19.54 6.42 8.46
CA ARG A 140 20.83 6.20 9.11
C ARG A 140 21.13 4.73 9.32
N ALA A 141 20.14 3.95 9.78
CA ALA A 141 20.31 2.52 10.02
C ALA A 141 20.64 1.75 8.71
N PHE A 142 20.05 2.16 7.60
CA PHE A 142 20.24 1.53 6.30
C PHE A 142 21.61 1.80 5.66
N THR A 143 22.40 2.74 6.20
CA THR A 143 23.79 2.92 5.75
C THR A 143 24.71 1.78 6.19
N GLY A 144 24.36 1.03 7.23
CA GLY A 144 25.23 0.05 7.87
C GLY A 144 26.39 0.66 8.67
N GLU A 145 26.47 1.98 8.75
CA GLU A 145 27.51 2.70 9.48
C GLU A 145 27.10 2.99 10.93
N PRO A 146 28.07 3.15 11.85
CA PRO A 146 27.77 3.58 13.21
C PRO A 146 27.10 4.95 13.24
N PHE A 147 25.98 5.06 13.94
CA PHE A 147 25.28 6.33 14.13
C PHE A 147 24.73 6.48 15.55
N SER A 148 24.45 7.71 15.93
CA SER A 148 23.64 8.06 17.09
C SER A 148 22.51 8.99 16.65
N TYR A 149 21.42 9.01 17.40
CA TYR A 149 20.29 9.90 17.13
C TYR A 149 19.81 10.57 18.42
N ARG A 150 19.50 11.86 18.32
CA ARG A 150 18.86 12.60 19.40
C ARG A 150 17.75 13.48 18.81
N GLY A 151 16.54 13.00 18.90
CA GLY A 151 15.33 13.70 18.51
C GLY A 151 14.47 14.11 19.70
N ARG A 152 13.24 14.48 19.42
CA ARG A 152 12.24 14.80 20.44
C ARG A 152 11.67 13.54 21.09
N PHE A 153 11.51 12.46 20.30
CA PHE A 153 10.84 11.24 20.73
C PHE A 153 11.78 10.06 20.87
N TYR A 154 12.90 10.07 20.14
CA TYR A 154 13.86 8.97 20.16
C TYR A 154 15.25 9.47 20.54
N GLY A 155 15.89 8.72 21.45
CA GLY A 155 17.27 8.91 21.83
C GLY A 155 18.02 7.60 21.68
N ILE A 156 18.93 7.54 20.70
CA ILE A 156 19.69 6.32 20.36
C ILE A 156 21.17 6.61 20.62
N PRO A 157 21.83 5.86 21.55
CA PRO A 157 23.27 5.92 21.69
C PRO A 157 23.95 5.43 20.41
N GLN A 158 25.25 5.54 20.31
CA GLN A 158 25.98 5.01 19.16
C GLN A 158 25.72 3.51 18.99
N VAL A 159 25.14 3.16 17.84
CA VAL A 159 24.83 1.78 17.42
C VAL A 159 25.20 1.58 15.96
N THR A 160 25.38 0.33 15.56
CA THR A 160 25.44 -0.08 14.15
C THR A 160 24.37 -1.15 13.93
N VAL A 161 23.46 -0.94 13.01
CA VAL A 161 22.48 -1.96 12.64
C VAL A 161 23.13 -2.94 11.68
N THR A 162 23.11 -4.21 12.05
CA THR A 162 23.75 -5.29 11.29
C THR A 162 22.81 -6.51 11.16
N PRO A 163 22.88 -7.26 10.04
CA PRO A 163 23.72 -7.05 8.84
C PRO A 163 23.32 -5.79 8.06
N PRO A 164 24.15 -5.29 7.14
CA PRO A 164 23.74 -4.22 6.22
C PRO A 164 22.66 -4.72 5.25
N PRO A 165 21.84 -3.84 4.67
CA PRO A 165 20.79 -4.23 3.73
C PRO A 165 21.38 -4.82 2.44
N PHE A 166 20.57 -5.60 1.70
CA PHE A 166 20.88 -6.09 0.36
C PHE A 166 20.86 -4.95 -0.67
N THR A 167 19.83 -4.10 -0.60
CA THR A 167 19.67 -2.94 -1.47
C THR A 167 20.55 -1.79 -0.97
N ASP A 168 21.32 -1.19 -1.87
CA ASP A 168 22.13 0.00 -1.53
C ASP A 168 21.23 1.12 -1.00
N GLY A 169 21.58 1.63 0.19
CA GLY A 169 20.74 2.62 0.90
C GLY A 169 19.47 2.07 1.55
N GLY A 170 19.30 0.74 1.58
CA GLY A 170 18.20 0.04 2.23
C GLY A 170 16.97 -0.20 1.36
N PRO A 171 15.99 -0.96 1.89
CA PRO A 171 14.74 -1.16 1.19
C PRO A 171 14.05 0.16 0.88
N PRO A 172 13.44 0.30 -0.33
CA PRO A 172 12.78 1.54 -0.71
C PRO A 172 11.70 1.93 0.29
N ILE A 173 11.68 3.23 0.66
CA ILE A 173 10.65 3.81 1.51
C ILE A 173 9.59 4.50 0.64
N MET A 174 8.32 4.27 0.97
CA MET A 174 7.15 4.99 0.45
C MET A 174 6.46 5.72 1.59
N LEU A 175 6.12 6.99 1.42
CA LEU A 175 5.44 7.78 2.43
C LEU A 175 4.00 8.03 2.02
N ALA A 176 3.10 7.85 2.98
CA ALA A 176 1.70 8.26 2.90
C ALA A 176 1.36 9.12 4.11
N GLY A 177 0.31 9.90 3.99
CA GLY A 177 -0.27 10.65 5.08
C GLY A 177 -1.76 10.37 5.20
N ASP A 178 -2.46 11.25 5.88
CA ASP A 178 -3.91 11.21 6.04
C ASP A 178 -4.68 11.60 4.75
N GLY A 179 -3.96 11.88 3.66
CA GLY A 179 -4.50 12.18 2.33
C GLY A 179 -5.13 13.56 2.19
N VAL A 180 -5.12 14.36 3.25
CA VAL A 180 -5.84 15.66 3.28
C VAL A 180 -4.92 16.83 2.98
N ALA A 181 -3.61 16.66 3.06
CA ALA A 181 -2.72 17.79 3.05
C ALA A 181 -1.67 17.73 1.93
N ASP A 182 -1.44 18.88 1.31
CA ASP A 182 -0.27 19.17 0.47
C ASP A 182 1.05 18.77 1.14
N ARG A 183 1.05 18.80 2.45
CA ARG A 183 2.17 18.44 3.33
C ARG A 183 2.74 17.06 3.04
N ASP A 184 1.91 16.05 2.81
CA ASP A 184 2.38 14.67 2.58
C ASP A 184 3.10 14.53 1.24
N ALA A 185 2.54 15.14 0.20
CA ALA A 185 3.19 15.23 -1.10
C ALA A 185 4.52 15.97 -1.02
N LEU A 186 4.54 17.11 -0.31
CA LEU A 186 5.75 17.91 -0.08
C LEU A 186 6.78 17.15 0.75
N ARG A 187 6.36 16.44 1.82
CA ARG A 187 7.23 15.61 2.66
C ARG A 187 7.91 14.51 1.84
N ALA A 188 7.12 13.71 1.12
CA ALA A 188 7.66 12.63 0.31
C ALA A 188 8.62 13.16 -0.77
N GLY A 189 8.24 14.21 -1.47
CA GLY A 189 9.07 14.84 -2.49
C GLY A 189 10.38 15.43 -1.92
N ALA A 190 10.30 16.20 -0.85
CA ALA A 190 11.47 16.81 -0.21
C ALA A 190 12.46 15.77 0.35
N ARG A 191 11.98 14.59 0.76
CA ARG A 191 12.80 13.48 1.22
C ARG A 191 13.26 12.56 0.09
N GLY A 192 12.84 12.77 -1.17
CA GLY A 192 13.16 11.92 -2.31
C GLY A 192 12.62 10.49 -2.15
N LYS A 193 11.46 10.33 -1.50
CA LYS A 193 10.79 9.03 -1.28
C LYS A 193 9.61 8.86 -2.21
N ARG A 194 9.17 7.59 -2.43
CA ARG A 194 7.90 7.33 -3.13
C ARG A 194 6.74 7.95 -2.36
N TYR A 195 5.72 8.36 -3.07
CA TYR A 195 4.52 8.96 -2.49
C TYR A 195 3.30 8.09 -2.77
N MET A 196 2.57 7.73 -1.72
CA MET A 196 1.29 7.06 -1.81
C MET A 196 0.17 8.09 -1.65
N VAL A 197 -0.59 8.31 -2.71
CA VAL A 197 -1.80 9.15 -2.70
C VAL A 197 -2.99 8.33 -2.20
N ASP A 198 -3.87 8.94 -1.39
CA ASP A 198 -5.11 8.29 -0.92
C ASP A 198 -5.96 7.82 -2.13
N PRO A 199 -6.27 6.52 -2.20
CA PRO A 199 -7.05 5.95 -3.31
C PRO A 199 -8.51 6.43 -3.37
N SER A 200 -9.01 7.09 -2.33
CA SER A 200 -10.38 7.61 -2.29
C SER A 200 -10.53 8.99 -2.92
N LEU A 201 -9.42 9.68 -3.22
CA LEU A 201 -9.46 11.03 -3.80
C LEU A 201 -9.90 11.01 -5.27
N PRO A 202 -10.61 12.04 -5.74
CA PRO A 202 -10.92 12.20 -7.16
C PRO A 202 -9.65 12.44 -7.99
N LEU A 203 -9.71 12.11 -9.30
CA LEU A 203 -8.52 12.06 -10.16
C LEU A 203 -7.84 13.43 -10.35
N ASP A 204 -8.59 14.50 -10.37
CA ASP A 204 -8.07 15.88 -10.44
C ASP A 204 -7.23 16.21 -9.21
N GLU A 205 -7.67 15.80 -8.03
CA GLU A 205 -6.92 15.99 -6.80
C GLU A 205 -5.66 15.10 -6.75
N VAL A 206 -5.76 13.84 -7.20
CA VAL A 206 -4.59 12.97 -7.39
C VAL A 206 -3.56 13.64 -8.30
N THR A 207 -4.01 14.20 -9.42
CA THR A 207 -3.16 14.90 -10.39
C THR A 207 -2.47 16.12 -9.77
N ARG A 208 -3.21 16.91 -9.01
CA ARG A 208 -2.70 18.07 -8.30
C ARG A 208 -1.61 17.69 -7.28
N LEU A 209 -1.87 16.67 -6.48
CA LEU A 209 -0.93 16.19 -5.46
C LEU A 209 0.33 15.57 -6.08
N VAL A 210 0.20 14.81 -7.16
CA VAL A 210 1.36 14.28 -7.90
C VAL A 210 2.20 15.42 -8.46
N ALA A 211 1.59 16.47 -9.04
CA ALA A 211 2.32 17.63 -9.52
C ALA A 211 3.02 18.42 -8.39
N LEU A 212 2.42 18.44 -7.19
CA LEU A 212 3.03 19.05 -6.01
C LEU A 212 4.24 18.23 -5.52
N TYR A 213 4.08 16.90 -5.46
CA TYR A 213 5.16 15.96 -5.17
C TYR A 213 6.34 16.13 -6.14
N ASP A 214 6.07 16.16 -7.45
CA ASP A 214 7.10 16.29 -8.49
C ASP A 214 7.89 17.59 -8.36
N ARG A 215 7.22 18.71 -8.06
CA ARG A 215 7.89 20.00 -7.83
C ARG A 215 8.77 19.99 -6.58
N ALA A 216 8.41 19.24 -5.57
CA ALA A 216 9.16 19.14 -4.31
C ALA A 216 10.27 18.07 -4.36
N TYR A 217 10.25 17.19 -5.36
CA TYR A 217 11.11 16.01 -5.41
C TYR A 217 12.61 16.37 -5.50
N LYS A 218 13.38 15.86 -4.55
CA LYS A 218 14.83 16.09 -4.43
C LYS A 218 15.68 14.85 -4.66
N GLY A 219 15.08 13.73 -5.08
CA GLY A 219 15.82 12.52 -5.42
C GLY A 219 16.66 12.69 -6.68
N ARG A 220 17.67 11.84 -6.82
CA ARG A 220 18.56 11.84 -8.01
C ARG A 220 17.96 11.13 -9.20
N GLU A 221 17.13 10.12 -8.95
CA GLU A 221 16.50 9.28 -9.96
C GLU A 221 14.98 9.43 -9.90
N GLN A 222 14.33 9.31 -11.05
CA GLN A 222 12.88 9.28 -11.10
C GLN A 222 12.38 7.96 -10.49
N LEU A 223 11.62 8.07 -9.40
CA LEU A 223 10.98 6.91 -8.77
C LEU A 223 9.70 6.50 -9.50
N ASP A 224 9.34 5.23 -9.38
CA ASP A 224 8.00 4.77 -9.72
C ASP A 224 6.95 5.49 -8.87
N LEU A 225 5.80 5.74 -9.48
CA LEU A 225 4.64 6.41 -8.89
C LEU A 225 3.58 5.37 -8.54
N PRO A 226 3.51 4.87 -7.31
CA PRO A 226 2.49 3.93 -6.89
C PRO A 226 1.14 4.63 -6.74
N LEU A 227 0.21 4.36 -7.65
CA LEU A 227 -1.17 4.82 -7.57
C LEU A 227 -2.09 3.66 -7.19
N PHE A 228 -2.61 3.74 -5.97
CA PHE A 228 -3.56 2.77 -5.45
C PHE A 228 -4.98 3.16 -5.88
N ASN A 229 -5.74 2.16 -6.30
CA ASN A 229 -7.10 2.34 -6.80
C ASN A 229 -8.02 1.27 -6.25
N TYR A 230 -9.25 1.63 -5.96
CA TYR A 230 -10.34 0.67 -5.76
C TYR A 230 -10.90 0.28 -7.12
N GLY A 231 -11.23 -0.99 -7.28
CA GLY A 231 -11.83 -1.43 -8.53
C GLY A 231 -12.15 -2.91 -8.57
N PHE A 232 -12.69 -3.34 -9.69
CA PHE A 232 -12.99 -4.74 -9.93
C PHE A 232 -13.03 -5.02 -11.43
N VAL A 233 -12.34 -6.05 -11.87
CA VAL A 233 -12.35 -6.50 -13.26
C VAL A 233 -13.24 -7.74 -13.33
N SER A 234 -14.27 -7.69 -14.14
CA SER A 234 -15.17 -8.83 -14.37
C SER A 234 -15.71 -8.79 -15.78
N ASP A 235 -15.79 -9.95 -16.42
CA ASP A 235 -16.47 -10.10 -17.72
C ASP A 235 -17.99 -10.25 -17.56
N ASP A 236 -18.51 -10.29 -16.33
CA ASP A 236 -19.93 -10.33 -16.03
C ASP A 236 -20.59 -8.96 -16.27
N ALA A 237 -21.94 -8.97 -16.38
CA ALA A 237 -22.69 -7.79 -16.80
C ALA A 237 -22.61 -6.60 -15.84
N ASP A 238 -22.36 -6.82 -14.55
CA ASP A 238 -22.29 -5.77 -13.52
C ASP A 238 -21.14 -5.99 -12.51
N PRO A 239 -19.90 -5.55 -12.83
CA PRO A 239 -18.77 -5.62 -11.91
C PRO A 239 -19.00 -4.90 -10.58
N TRP A 240 -19.84 -3.86 -10.56
CA TRP A 240 -20.21 -3.17 -9.34
C TRP A 240 -21.02 -4.07 -8.39
N ALA A 241 -21.96 -4.84 -8.90
CA ALA A 241 -22.75 -5.76 -8.08
C ALA A 241 -21.86 -6.79 -7.37
N GLU A 242 -20.76 -7.21 -8.01
CA GLU A 242 -19.84 -8.20 -7.44
C GLU A 242 -19.00 -7.66 -6.27
N MET A 243 -18.59 -6.40 -6.32
CA MET A 243 -17.74 -5.80 -5.27
C MET A 243 -18.53 -5.00 -4.23
N ARG A 244 -19.76 -4.57 -4.54
CA ARG A 244 -20.52 -3.57 -3.78
C ARG A 244 -20.64 -3.86 -2.30
N GLU A 245 -20.96 -5.09 -1.92
CA GLU A 245 -21.17 -5.45 -0.51
C GLU A 245 -19.88 -5.28 0.31
N GLY A 246 -18.80 -5.90 -0.13
CA GLY A 246 -17.50 -5.81 0.55
C GLY A 246 -16.90 -4.41 0.50
N PHE A 247 -17.07 -3.68 -0.63
CA PHE A 247 -16.64 -2.30 -0.73
C PHE A 247 -17.45 -1.38 0.20
N THR A 248 -18.76 -1.59 0.30
CA THR A 248 -19.63 -0.84 1.23
C THR A 248 -19.19 -1.08 2.66
N TYR A 249 -18.97 -2.35 3.06
CA TYR A 249 -18.46 -2.68 4.38
C TYR A 249 -17.14 -1.95 4.68
N LEU A 250 -16.20 -2.00 3.75
CA LEU A 250 -14.90 -1.33 3.87
C LEU A 250 -15.05 0.17 4.06
N ARG A 251 -15.82 0.85 3.20
CA ARG A 251 -16.00 2.31 3.25
C ARG A 251 -16.69 2.77 4.52
N GLN A 252 -17.74 2.08 4.90
CA GLN A 252 -18.46 2.36 6.15
C GLN A 252 -17.60 2.10 7.39
N THR A 253 -16.70 1.12 7.33
CA THR A 253 -15.73 0.87 8.41
C THR A 253 -14.76 2.04 8.53
N TYR A 254 -14.19 2.53 7.44
CA TYR A 254 -13.31 3.70 7.45
C TYR A 254 -14.03 4.99 7.86
N ASP A 255 -15.30 5.18 7.47
CA ASP A 255 -16.09 6.34 7.93
C ASP A 255 -16.29 6.31 9.45
N ARG A 256 -16.66 5.14 10.01
CA ARG A 256 -16.79 4.98 11.48
C ARG A 256 -15.48 5.27 12.20
N TRP A 257 -14.36 4.70 11.71
CA TRP A 257 -13.04 4.89 12.33
C TRP A 257 -12.55 6.33 12.25
N GLY A 258 -12.83 7.03 11.17
CA GLY A 258 -12.50 8.44 11.01
C GLY A 258 -13.48 9.42 11.67
N GLY A 259 -14.44 8.93 12.46
CA GLY A 259 -15.46 9.78 13.11
C GLY A 259 -16.40 10.50 12.12
N ARG A 260 -16.49 10.01 10.88
CA ARG A 260 -17.33 10.57 9.82
C ARG A 260 -18.70 9.93 9.81
N PRO A 261 -19.74 10.64 9.35
CA PRO A 261 -21.06 10.04 9.16
C PRO A 261 -20.95 8.86 8.19
N VAL A 262 -21.51 7.71 8.60
CA VAL A 262 -21.60 6.53 7.73
C VAL A 262 -22.54 6.85 6.56
N ARG A 263 -22.01 6.85 5.35
CA ARG A 263 -22.73 7.25 4.13
C ARG A 263 -23.31 6.05 3.39
N ASP A 264 -24.34 6.31 2.62
CA ASP A 264 -24.77 5.39 1.57
C ASP A 264 -23.67 5.33 0.48
N VAL A 265 -23.15 4.13 0.24
CA VAL A 265 -22.04 3.91 -0.70
C VAL A 265 -22.63 3.66 -2.09
N ARG A 266 -22.49 4.65 -2.96
CA ARG A 266 -22.94 4.61 -4.35
C ARG A 266 -21.74 4.67 -5.28
N ARG A 267 -21.81 3.97 -6.41
CA ARG A 267 -20.75 3.89 -7.41
C ARG A 267 -20.26 5.28 -7.83
N GLU A 268 -21.18 6.18 -8.14
CA GLU A 268 -20.92 7.53 -8.65
C GLU A 268 -20.18 8.47 -7.69
N ASN A 269 -20.17 8.13 -6.39
CA ASN A 269 -19.51 8.93 -5.36
C ASN A 269 -18.05 8.52 -5.12
N HIS A 270 -17.54 7.57 -5.89
CA HIS A 270 -16.20 7.02 -5.71
C HIS A 270 -15.45 6.92 -7.04
N ARG A 271 -14.17 7.20 -7.00
CA ARG A 271 -13.26 6.88 -8.11
C ARG A 271 -13.00 5.38 -8.09
N LEU A 272 -13.56 4.66 -9.05
CA LEU A 272 -13.49 3.21 -9.15
C LEU A 272 -13.08 2.79 -10.56
N VAL A 273 -12.10 1.91 -10.65
CA VAL A 273 -11.69 1.26 -11.91
C VAL A 273 -12.53 0.01 -12.08
N LEU A 274 -13.59 0.10 -12.89
CA LEU A 274 -14.61 -0.94 -13.00
C LEU A 274 -14.94 -1.25 -14.44
N GLY A 275 -15.00 -2.52 -14.77
CA GLY A 275 -15.48 -2.95 -16.08
C GLY A 275 -15.00 -4.32 -16.49
N ASP A 276 -15.31 -4.66 -17.73
CA ASP A 276 -14.64 -5.74 -18.43
C ASP A 276 -13.19 -5.39 -18.74
N ARG A 277 -12.41 -6.37 -19.18
CA ARG A 277 -11.00 -6.17 -19.48
C ARG A 277 -10.74 -5.00 -20.43
N GLN A 278 -11.58 -4.83 -21.48
CA GLN A 278 -11.40 -3.76 -22.47
C GLN A 278 -11.66 -2.37 -21.89
N ALA A 279 -12.70 -2.23 -21.07
CA ALA A 279 -13.01 -0.97 -20.39
C ALA A 279 -11.88 -0.58 -19.44
N VAL A 280 -11.37 -1.54 -18.65
CA VAL A 280 -10.28 -1.30 -17.70
C VAL A 280 -8.97 -1.00 -18.42
N VAL A 281 -8.66 -1.67 -19.54
CA VAL A 281 -7.49 -1.35 -20.38
C VAL A 281 -7.53 0.12 -20.83
N ARG A 282 -8.68 0.60 -21.37
CA ARG A 282 -8.81 2.00 -21.79
C ARG A 282 -8.58 2.98 -20.65
N GLU A 283 -9.12 2.67 -19.48
CA GLU A 283 -8.95 3.52 -18.29
C GLU A 283 -7.47 3.55 -17.84
N VAL A 284 -6.82 2.40 -17.74
CA VAL A 284 -5.41 2.30 -17.34
C VAL A 284 -4.48 3.01 -18.35
N LEU A 285 -4.76 2.91 -19.64
CA LEU A 285 -4.04 3.66 -20.67
C LEU A 285 -4.21 5.18 -20.51
N ALA A 286 -5.39 5.66 -20.10
CA ALA A 286 -5.58 7.08 -19.81
C ALA A 286 -4.71 7.54 -18.62
N TYR A 287 -4.58 6.72 -17.56
CA TYR A 287 -3.63 6.99 -16.48
C TYR A 287 -2.18 6.97 -16.97
N HIS A 288 -1.81 6.03 -17.82
CA HIS A 288 -0.48 5.98 -18.39
C HIS A 288 -0.15 7.21 -19.25
N HIS A 289 -1.09 7.68 -20.08
CA HIS A 289 -0.94 8.92 -20.85
C HIS A 289 -0.71 10.13 -19.93
N GLN A 290 -1.31 10.14 -18.74
CA GLN A 290 -1.21 11.25 -17.80
C GLN A 290 0.08 11.21 -16.96
N PHE A 291 0.49 10.03 -16.47
CA PHE A 291 1.57 9.88 -15.49
C PHE A 291 2.84 9.26 -16.06
N GLY A 292 2.81 8.73 -17.28
CA GLY A 292 3.95 8.16 -17.99
C GLY A 292 4.39 6.79 -17.50
N ASP A 293 5.56 6.37 -17.96
CA ASP A 293 6.12 5.02 -17.73
C ASP A 293 6.46 4.72 -16.27
N ARG A 294 6.62 5.75 -15.43
CA ARG A 294 6.86 5.58 -13.99
C ARG A 294 5.64 5.09 -13.23
N LEU A 295 4.47 5.06 -13.86
CA LEU A 295 3.22 4.63 -13.22
C LEU A 295 3.34 3.18 -12.74
N HIS A 296 3.10 2.98 -11.45
CA HIS A 296 2.88 1.69 -10.83
C HIS A 296 1.41 1.62 -10.42
N PHE A 297 0.60 0.99 -11.26
CA PHE A 297 -0.85 0.94 -11.07
C PHE A 297 -1.23 -0.23 -10.17
N ILE A 298 -1.76 0.06 -8.99
CA ILE A 298 -2.13 -0.94 -7.99
C ILE A 298 -3.65 -0.94 -7.85
N LEU A 299 -4.26 -2.10 -8.05
CA LEU A 299 -5.70 -2.27 -7.98
C LEU A 299 -6.09 -3.12 -6.76
N ARG A 300 -7.01 -2.63 -5.95
CA ARG A 300 -7.65 -3.47 -4.93
C ARG A 300 -8.81 -4.22 -5.57
N VAL A 301 -8.70 -5.53 -5.60
CA VAL A 301 -9.71 -6.44 -6.17
C VAL A 301 -10.30 -7.40 -5.12
N ASN A 302 -9.75 -7.41 -3.91
CA ASN A 302 -10.21 -8.24 -2.79
C ASN A 302 -10.92 -7.36 -1.76
N TYR A 303 -12.16 -7.71 -1.43
CA TYR A 303 -12.98 -6.98 -0.49
C TYR A 303 -13.49 -7.85 0.65
N PRO A 304 -13.70 -7.28 1.86
CA PRO A 304 -14.15 -8.04 3.03
C PRO A 304 -15.45 -8.82 2.77
N GLY A 305 -15.45 -10.10 3.15
CA GLY A 305 -16.61 -10.98 2.99
C GLY A 305 -16.85 -11.54 1.59
N GLN A 306 -16.04 -11.15 0.61
CA GLN A 306 -16.12 -11.65 -0.76
C GLN A 306 -15.72 -13.13 -0.83
N ASP A 307 -16.39 -13.88 -1.72
CA ASP A 307 -15.99 -15.25 -2.04
C ASP A 307 -14.58 -15.26 -2.64
N PRO A 308 -13.65 -16.07 -2.11
CA PRO A 308 -12.28 -16.14 -2.60
C PRO A 308 -12.17 -16.43 -4.10
N SER A 309 -13.05 -17.27 -4.66
CA SER A 309 -13.04 -17.58 -6.09
C SER A 309 -13.32 -16.36 -6.98
N ARG A 310 -14.12 -15.41 -6.51
CA ARG A 310 -14.36 -14.15 -7.22
C ARG A 310 -13.15 -13.24 -7.18
N SER A 311 -12.50 -13.14 -6.01
CA SER A 311 -11.26 -12.38 -5.87
C SER A 311 -10.14 -12.96 -6.75
N ASP A 312 -10.04 -14.29 -6.82
CA ASP A 312 -9.07 -14.97 -7.71
C ASP A 312 -9.34 -14.65 -9.17
N ARG A 313 -10.60 -14.79 -9.58
CA ARG A 313 -10.98 -14.45 -10.96
C ARG A 313 -10.67 -12.99 -11.30
N ALA A 314 -10.89 -12.07 -10.38
CA ALA A 314 -10.54 -10.66 -10.56
C ALA A 314 -9.02 -10.44 -10.67
N VAL A 315 -8.20 -11.19 -9.92
CA VAL A 315 -6.73 -11.16 -10.04
C VAL A 315 -6.29 -11.69 -11.40
N GLU A 316 -6.87 -12.81 -11.89
CA GLU A 316 -6.58 -13.36 -13.23
C GLU A 316 -6.89 -12.35 -14.33
N LEU A 317 -8.09 -11.78 -14.32
CA LEU A 317 -8.53 -10.78 -15.30
C LEU A 317 -7.68 -9.50 -15.23
N TRP A 318 -7.23 -9.11 -14.03
CA TRP A 318 -6.29 -8.00 -13.86
C TRP A 318 -4.92 -8.29 -14.47
N GLY A 319 -4.43 -9.54 -14.37
CA GLY A 319 -3.23 -10.00 -15.07
C GLY A 319 -3.38 -9.93 -16.60
N ASP A 320 -4.54 -10.31 -17.13
CA ASP A 320 -4.87 -10.15 -18.55
C ASP A 320 -4.84 -8.67 -18.97
N VAL A 321 -5.47 -7.78 -18.19
CA VAL A 321 -5.45 -6.33 -18.44
C VAL A 321 -4.01 -5.81 -18.45
N ALA A 322 -3.21 -6.16 -17.45
CA ALA A 322 -1.79 -5.76 -17.37
C ALA A 322 -1.02 -6.18 -18.63
N SER A 323 -1.23 -7.41 -19.11
CA SER A 323 -0.63 -7.95 -20.32
C SER A 323 -1.09 -7.22 -21.59
N MET A 324 -2.37 -6.84 -21.65
CA MET A 324 -2.94 -6.08 -22.78
C MET A 324 -2.36 -4.66 -22.82
N VAL A 325 -2.32 -3.97 -21.69
CA VAL A 325 -1.76 -2.61 -21.58
C VAL A 325 -0.28 -2.60 -21.95
N ARG A 326 0.52 -3.55 -21.45
CA ARG A 326 1.94 -3.67 -21.82
C ARG A 326 2.15 -3.84 -23.32
N ARG A 327 1.30 -4.62 -23.99
CA ARG A 327 1.34 -4.78 -25.45
C ARG A 327 1.00 -3.50 -26.20
N GLU A 328 -0.01 -2.75 -25.74
CA GLU A 328 -0.39 -1.48 -26.39
C GLU A 328 0.71 -0.41 -26.25
N ILE A 329 1.27 -0.26 -25.02
CA ILE A 329 2.39 0.66 -24.78
C ILE A 329 3.62 0.28 -25.64
N GLY A 330 3.98 -1.02 -25.71
CA GLY A 330 5.11 -1.49 -26.50
C GLY A 330 4.94 -1.37 -28.02
N ARG A 331 3.71 -1.18 -28.53
CA ARG A 331 3.42 -0.89 -29.94
C ARG A 331 3.50 0.59 -30.27
N SER A 332 3.38 1.43 -29.26
CA SER A 332 3.34 2.91 -29.41
C SER A 332 4.72 3.54 -29.21
N ALA A 333 5.70 2.77 -28.69
CA ALA A 333 7.10 3.15 -28.53
C ALA A 333 7.94 2.71 -29.73
#